data_8ebe2bb15b0673b0555132177d8edaeb
#
_entry.id   8ebe2bb15b0673b0555132177d8edaeb
#
_cell.length_a   1.000
_cell.length_b   1.000
_cell.length_c   1.000
_cell.angle_alpha   90.00
_cell.angle_beta   90.00
_cell.angle_gamma   90.00
#
_symmetry.space_group_name_H-M   'P 1'
#
loop_
_entity.id
_entity.type
_entity.pdbx_description
1 polymer ?
#
loop_
_entity_poly.entity_id
_entity_poly.type
_entity_poly.pdbx_seq_one_letter_code
_entity_poly.pdbx_strand_id
1 'polypeptide(L)'
;MPRDPKQWDGMRPRTYTNSLLACCVAALIVLCTLSISQPLRFDHERQRRETVVKQRLVQIRHAQKAYLRAHHRYCADWAALIREGYLTQPMQYIPYTDNKQFRMAATVITTTSGRAVPVMECGAYYTDYLDGMDRHQV
;
A
#
# COMPACT_ATOMS: atom_id res chain seq x y z
N MET A 1 -71.02 -11.98 45.12
CA MET A 1 -70.62 -11.36 43.86
C MET A 1 -69.16 -11.50 43.71
N PRO A 2 -68.69 -12.46 42.95
CA PRO A 2 -67.24 -12.51 42.68
C PRO A 2 -66.91 -11.44 41.66
N ARG A 3 -65.99 -10.60 42.01
CA ARG A 3 -65.40 -9.62 41.10
C ARG A 3 -64.37 -10.39 40.22
N ASP A 4 -64.60 -10.35 38.94
CA ASP A 4 -63.67 -10.81 37.94
C ASP A 4 -62.36 -10.11 38.13
N PRO A 5 -61.24 -10.84 38.24
CA PRO A 5 -59.94 -10.22 38.14
C PRO A 5 -59.78 -9.72 36.72
N LYS A 6 -59.62 -8.42 36.60
CA LYS A 6 -59.29 -7.75 35.36
C LYS A 6 -58.20 -8.56 34.63
N GLN A 7 -58.62 -9.12 33.58
CA GLN A 7 -57.78 -9.69 32.56
C GLN A 7 -56.87 -8.55 32.05
N TRP A 8 -55.72 -8.48 32.60
CA TRP A 8 -54.67 -7.68 32.03
C TRP A 8 -54.29 -8.38 30.74
N ASP A 9 -54.97 -8.07 29.68
CA ASP A 9 -54.50 -8.37 28.35
C ASP A 9 -53.14 -7.69 28.22
N GLY A 10 -52.14 -8.46 28.58
CA GLY A 10 -50.74 -8.12 28.36
C GLY A 10 -50.58 -7.81 26.90
N MET A 11 -50.85 -6.55 26.66
CA MET A 11 -50.55 -5.92 25.41
C MET A 11 -49.23 -6.45 24.88
N ARG A 12 -49.28 -6.89 23.70
CA ARG A 12 -48.18 -7.41 22.87
C ARG A 12 -47.07 -6.37 22.63
N PRO A 13 -46.15 -6.15 23.57
CA PRO A 13 -44.94 -5.41 23.25
C PRO A 13 -43.87 -6.30 22.64
N ARG A 14 -44.07 -7.65 22.70
CA ARG A 14 -43.03 -8.62 22.28
C ARG A 14 -42.71 -8.57 20.80
N THR A 15 -43.70 -8.31 19.95
CA THR A 15 -43.44 -8.21 18.49
C THR A 15 -42.71 -6.91 18.13
N TYR A 16 -43.08 -5.80 18.75
CA TYR A 16 -42.42 -4.52 18.51
C TYR A 16 -41.00 -4.49 19.10
N THR A 17 -40.80 -5.03 20.29
CA THR A 17 -39.46 -5.15 20.89
C THR A 17 -38.55 -6.09 20.10
N ASN A 18 -39.07 -7.22 19.64
CA ASN A 18 -38.28 -8.13 18.79
C ASN A 18 -37.94 -7.51 17.43
N SER A 19 -38.90 -6.79 16.83
CA SER A 19 -38.67 -6.07 15.58
C SER A 19 -37.66 -4.94 15.76
N LEU A 20 -37.78 -4.18 16.85
CA LEU A 20 -36.81 -3.12 17.18
C LEU A 20 -35.40 -3.67 17.42
N LEU A 21 -35.31 -4.76 18.17
CA LEU A 21 -34.02 -5.45 18.39
C LEU A 21 -33.41 -5.96 17.09
N ALA A 22 -34.23 -6.57 16.22
CA ALA A 22 -33.74 -7.01 14.90
C ALA A 22 -33.26 -5.85 14.05
N CYS A 23 -33.93 -4.71 14.04
CA CYS A 23 -33.48 -3.49 13.36
C CYS A 23 -32.20 -2.95 13.97
N CYS A 24 -32.04 -2.93 15.27
CA CYS A 24 -30.81 -2.50 15.94
C CYS A 24 -29.63 -3.41 15.60
N VAL A 25 -29.83 -4.72 15.62
CA VAL A 25 -28.79 -5.69 15.24
C VAL A 25 -28.40 -5.53 13.77
N ALA A 26 -29.37 -5.39 12.88
CA ALA A 26 -29.11 -5.15 11.46
C ALA A 26 -28.33 -3.84 11.24
N ALA A 27 -28.71 -2.76 11.91
CA ALA A 27 -28.02 -1.48 11.86
C ALA A 27 -26.59 -1.58 12.37
N LEU A 28 -26.34 -2.30 13.47
CA LEU A 28 -25.00 -2.56 13.99
C LEU A 28 -24.15 -3.37 13.02
N ILE A 29 -24.70 -4.40 12.40
CA ILE A 29 -23.98 -5.20 11.39
C ILE A 29 -23.59 -4.31 10.21
N VAL A 30 -24.50 -3.46 9.71
CA VAL A 30 -24.23 -2.54 8.62
C VAL A 30 -23.13 -1.54 9.02
N LEU A 31 -23.21 -0.95 10.19
CA LEU A 31 -22.20 -0.02 10.70
C LEU A 31 -20.84 -0.68 10.85
N CYS A 32 -20.79 -1.90 11.39
CA CYS A 32 -19.54 -2.68 11.52
C CYS A 32 -18.94 -2.99 10.15
N THR A 33 -19.74 -3.45 9.18
CA THR A 33 -19.25 -3.75 7.84
C THR A 33 -18.73 -2.52 7.11
N LEU A 34 -19.42 -1.39 7.23
CA LEU A 34 -18.97 -0.11 6.65
C LEU A 34 -17.70 0.40 7.33
N SER A 35 -17.60 0.28 8.65
CA SER A 35 -16.43 0.72 9.41
C SER A 35 -15.17 -0.08 9.07
N ILE A 36 -15.30 -1.37 8.78
CA ILE A 36 -14.17 -2.24 8.47
C ILE A 36 -13.78 -2.18 6.98
N SER A 37 -14.75 -1.96 6.10
CA SER A 37 -14.51 -2.01 4.65
C SER A 37 -13.68 -0.83 4.12
N GLN A 38 -13.76 0.34 4.75
CA GLN A 38 -13.00 1.52 4.34
C GLN A 38 -11.47 1.37 4.55
N PRO A 39 -10.98 1.02 5.74
CA PRO A 39 -9.55 0.83 5.96
C PRO A 39 -8.96 -0.31 5.13
N LEU A 40 -9.73 -1.38 4.90
CA LEU A 40 -9.27 -2.51 4.08
C LEU A 40 -9.04 -2.11 2.61
N ARG A 41 -9.89 -1.27 2.03
CA ARG A 41 -9.70 -0.77 0.66
C ARG A 41 -8.46 0.11 0.55
N PHE A 42 -8.21 0.95 1.53
CA PHE A 42 -7.03 1.80 1.60
C PHE A 42 -5.76 0.96 1.68
N ASP A 43 -5.74 -0.04 2.57
CA ASP A 43 -4.59 -0.94 2.73
C ASP A 43 -4.31 -1.77 1.47
N HIS A 44 -5.34 -2.22 0.76
CA HIS A 44 -5.18 -2.94 -0.50
C HIS A 44 -4.57 -2.07 -1.59
N GLU A 45 -5.03 -0.83 -1.74
CA GLU A 45 -4.48 0.09 -2.73
C GLU A 45 -3.04 0.47 -2.39
N ARG A 46 -2.76 0.73 -1.12
CA ARG A 46 -1.41 0.98 -0.64
C ARG A 46 -0.47 -0.20 -0.94
N GLN A 47 -0.87 -1.42 -0.57
CA GLN A 47 -0.09 -2.63 -0.84
C GLN A 47 0.12 -2.86 -2.34
N ARG A 48 -0.90 -2.59 -3.15
CA ARG A 48 -0.79 -2.68 -4.61
C ARG A 48 0.26 -1.73 -5.15
N ARG A 49 0.23 -0.46 -4.76
CA ARG A 49 1.22 0.54 -5.16
C ARG A 49 2.63 0.17 -4.70
N GLU A 50 2.77 -0.22 -3.45
CA GLU A 50 4.05 -0.71 -2.92
C GLU A 50 4.59 -1.91 -3.71
N THR A 51 3.74 -2.85 -4.06
CA THR A 51 4.13 -4.04 -4.83
C THR A 51 4.66 -3.65 -6.21
N VAL A 52 3.98 -2.74 -6.90
CA VAL A 52 4.42 -2.26 -8.22
C VAL A 52 5.76 -1.53 -8.12
N VAL A 53 5.94 -0.67 -7.11
CA VAL A 53 7.20 0.03 -6.87
C VAL A 53 8.33 -0.96 -6.56
N LYS A 54 8.08 -1.95 -5.70
CA LYS A 54 9.04 -3.00 -5.35
C LYS A 54 9.45 -3.83 -6.58
N GLN A 55 8.49 -4.22 -7.40
CA GLN A 55 8.78 -4.95 -8.65
C GLN A 55 9.68 -4.14 -9.59
N ARG A 56 9.42 -2.83 -9.71
CA ARG A 56 10.25 -1.95 -10.53
C ARG A 56 11.66 -1.81 -9.97
N LEU A 57 11.80 -1.67 -8.66
CA LEU A 57 13.11 -1.65 -8.00
C LEU A 57 13.89 -2.96 -8.20
N VAL A 58 13.20 -4.10 -8.20
CA VAL A 58 13.83 -5.40 -8.50
C VAL A 58 14.34 -5.43 -9.94
N GLN A 59 13.58 -4.93 -10.89
CA GLN A 59 14.02 -4.84 -12.30
C GLN A 59 15.25 -3.93 -12.45
N ILE A 60 15.24 -2.77 -11.79
CA ILE A 60 16.39 -1.86 -11.75
C ILE A 60 17.62 -2.57 -11.15
N ARG A 61 17.44 -3.32 -10.07
CA ARG A 61 18.51 -4.11 -9.46
C ARG A 61 19.09 -5.15 -10.42
N HIS A 62 18.23 -5.83 -11.18
CA HIS A 62 18.70 -6.80 -12.18
C HIS A 62 19.51 -6.12 -13.30
N ALA A 63 19.04 -5.00 -13.79
CA ALA A 63 19.76 -4.20 -14.78
C ALA A 63 21.13 -3.74 -14.28
N GLN A 64 21.17 -3.23 -13.05
CA GLN A 64 22.41 -2.79 -12.41
C GLN A 64 23.40 -3.95 -12.18
N LYS A 65 22.90 -5.15 -11.83
CA LYS A 65 23.76 -6.34 -11.74
C LYS A 65 24.32 -6.76 -13.10
N ALA A 66 23.53 -6.65 -14.16
CA ALA A 66 24.00 -6.90 -15.52
C ALA A 66 25.09 -5.89 -15.92
N TYR A 67 24.86 -4.62 -15.63
CA TYR A 67 25.84 -3.56 -15.86
C TYR A 67 27.14 -3.79 -15.06
N LEU A 68 27.02 -4.17 -13.79
CA LEU A 68 28.18 -4.51 -12.94
C LEU A 68 29.01 -5.64 -13.51
N ARG A 69 28.38 -6.67 -14.07
CA ARG A 69 29.12 -7.80 -14.71
C ARG A 69 29.87 -7.37 -15.94
N ALA A 70 29.33 -6.42 -16.72
CA ALA A 70 29.95 -5.93 -17.92
C ALA A 70 31.04 -4.87 -17.66
N HIS A 71 30.84 -4.00 -16.69
CA HIS A 71 31.65 -2.81 -16.44
C HIS A 71 32.40 -2.81 -15.10
N HIS A 72 32.22 -3.83 -14.26
CA HIS A 72 32.77 -3.97 -12.90
C HIS A 72 32.47 -2.82 -11.94
N ARG A 73 31.41 -2.04 -12.24
CA ARG A 73 30.93 -0.93 -11.42
C ARG A 73 29.41 -0.77 -11.61
N TYR A 74 28.76 -0.16 -10.65
CA TYR A 74 27.39 0.28 -10.81
C TYR A 74 27.32 1.62 -11.54
N CYS A 75 26.20 1.87 -12.22
CA CYS A 75 25.94 3.12 -12.93
C CYS A 75 24.93 3.97 -12.17
N ALA A 76 25.26 5.24 -11.94
CA ALA A 76 24.36 6.20 -11.33
C ALA A 76 23.60 7.05 -12.37
N ASP A 77 23.84 6.82 -13.66
CA ASP A 77 23.24 7.58 -14.74
C ASP A 77 22.14 6.77 -15.44
N TRP A 78 20.89 7.26 -15.37
CA TRP A 78 19.76 6.66 -16.07
C TRP A 78 19.92 6.65 -17.58
N ALA A 79 20.44 7.74 -18.14
CA ALA A 79 20.63 7.85 -19.57
C ALA A 79 21.59 6.81 -20.12
N ALA A 80 22.66 6.51 -19.40
CA ALA A 80 23.63 5.47 -19.77
C ALA A 80 22.99 4.09 -19.73
N LEU A 81 22.24 3.74 -18.69
CA LEU A 81 21.55 2.45 -18.57
C LEU A 81 20.52 2.23 -19.67
N ILE A 82 19.79 3.27 -20.05
CA ILE A 82 18.78 3.21 -21.12
C ILE A 82 19.47 3.10 -22.49
N ARG A 83 20.50 3.91 -22.74
CA ARG A 83 21.23 3.92 -24.02
C ARG A 83 21.91 2.57 -24.29
N GLU A 84 22.45 1.92 -23.25
CA GLU A 84 23.08 0.61 -23.36
C GLU A 84 22.07 -0.56 -23.32
N GLY A 85 20.78 -0.28 -23.21
CA GLY A 85 19.71 -1.27 -23.31
C GLY A 85 19.45 -2.10 -22.04
N TYR A 86 20.04 -1.73 -20.90
CA TYR A 86 19.79 -2.44 -19.62
C TYR A 86 18.42 -2.12 -19.03
N LEU A 87 17.90 -0.93 -19.32
CA LEU A 87 16.57 -0.47 -18.86
C LEU A 87 15.81 0.22 -19.99
N THR A 88 14.49 0.19 -19.90
CA THR A 88 13.62 0.99 -20.75
C THR A 88 13.32 2.34 -20.09
N GLN A 89 13.08 3.37 -20.89
CA GLN A 89 12.86 4.74 -20.43
C GLN A 89 11.79 4.87 -19.33
N PRO A 90 10.62 4.17 -19.39
CA PRO A 90 9.62 4.31 -18.33
C PRO A 90 10.05 3.75 -16.97
N MET A 91 11.08 2.91 -16.91
CA MET A 91 11.51 2.28 -15.66
C MET A 91 12.25 3.21 -14.71
N GLN A 92 12.77 4.33 -15.19
CA GLN A 92 13.40 5.34 -14.35
C GLN A 92 12.41 6.13 -13.47
N TYR A 93 11.12 6.10 -13.84
CA TYR A 93 10.09 6.86 -13.14
C TYR A 93 9.37 6.02 -12.09
N ILE A 94 9.05 6.67 -10.97
CA ILE A 94 8.28 6.07 -9.89
C ILE A 94 6.83 5.93 -10.37
N PRO A 95 6.21 4.75 -10.30
CA PRO A 95 4.79 4.58 -10.61
C PRO A 95 3.91 5.46 -9.73
N TYR A 96 2.77 5.89 -10.28
CA TYR A 96 1.78 6.75 -9.59
C TYR A 96 2.30 8.14 -9.19
N THR A 97 3.31 8.64 -9.88
CA THR A 97 3.86 9.99 -9.69
C THR A 97 3.89 10.75 -11.01
N ASP A 98 3.96 12.07 -10.94
CA ASP A 98 4.11 12.93 -12.11
C ASP A 98 5.56 12.93 -12.60
N ASN A 99 6.00 11.80 -13.17
CA ASN A 99 7.33 11.62 -13.74
C ASN A 99 8.49 11.87 -12.75
N LYS A 100 8.29 11.63 -11.46
CA LYS A 100 9.40 11.63 -10.50
C LYS A 100 10.30 10.43 -10.76
N GLN A 101 11.59 10.67 -10.83
CA GLN A 101 12.58 9.61 -11.00
C GLN A 101 12.93 8.97 -9.66
N PHE A 102 13.25 7.66 -9.73
CA PHE A 102 13.87 7.00 -8.59
C PHE A 102 15.21 7.67 -8.27
N ARG A 103 15.50 7.79 -6.99
CA ARG A 103 16.83 8.20 -6.54
C ARG A 103 17.80 7.05 -6.73
N MET A 104 18.91 7.31 -7.37
CA MET A 104 19.94 6.33 -7.59
C MET A 104 21.30 6.95 -7.25
N ALA A 105 22.08 6.23 -6.47
CA ALA A 105 23.45 6.58 -6.14
C ALA A 105 24.34 5.33 -6.27
N ALA A 106 25.48 5.50 -6.84
CA ALA A 106 26.50 4.46 -6.93
C ALA A 106 27.81 4.97 -6.32
N THR A 107 28.41 4.18 -5.48
CA THR A 107 29.66 4.50 -4.81
C THR A 107 30.52 3.26 -4.65
N VAL A 108 31.77 3.45 -4.32
CA VAL A 108 32.69 2.38 -3.97
C VAL A 108 33.11 2.57 -2.52
N ILE A 109 32.87 1.59 -1.69
CA ILE A 109 33.33 1.58 -0.31
C ILE A 109 34.55 0.68 -0.15
N THR A 110 35.49 1.12 0.66
CA THR A 110 36.63 0.29 1.02
C THR A 110 36.35 -0.40 2.34
N THR A 111 36.38 -1.73 2.33
CA THR A 111 36.21 -2.53 3.54
C THR A 111 37.42 -2.41 4.46
N THR A 112 37.28 -2.78 5.73
CA THR A 112 38.39 -2.85 6.71
C THR A 112 39.53 -3.72 6.25
N SER A 113 39.29 -4.66 5.34
CA SER A 113 40.35 -5.49 4.71
C SER A 113 41.01 -4.81 3.51
N GLY A 114 40.75 -3.55 3.20
CA GLY A 114 41.29 -2.80 2.09
C GLY A 114 40.71 -3.15 0.72
N ARG A 115 39.62 -3.95 0.67
CA ARG A 115 38.99 -4.35 -0.58
C ARG A 115 37.97 -3.31 -1.00
N ALA A 116 38.04 -2.82 -2.22
CA ALA A 116 37.05 -1.95 -2.83
C ALA A 116 35.82 -2.75 -3.24
N VAL A 117 34.63 -2.35 -2.75
CA VAL A 117 33.36 -3.00 -3.05
C VAL A 117 32.43 -1.96 -3.67
N PRO A 118 31.94 -2.16 -4.89
CA PRO A 118 30.94 -1.29 -5.47
C PRO A 118 29.59 -1.48 -4.77
N VAL A 119 28.94 -0.37 -4.42
CA VAL A 119 27.64 -0.34 -3.75
C VAL A 119 26.71 0.56 -4.53
N MET A 120 25.47 0.16 -4.63
CA MET A 120 24.40 0.93 -5.26
C MET A 120 23.22 1.08 -4.29
N GLU A 121 22.67 2.26 -4.25
CA GLU A 121 21.42 2.56 -3.58
C GLU A 121 20.41 3.06 -4.62
N CYS A 122 19.21 2.52 -4.59
CA CYS A 122 18.10 2.98 -5.39
C CYS A 122 16.82 2.92 -4.57
N GLY A 123 16.06 4.00 -4.56
CA GLY A 123 14.86 4.08 -3.74
C GLY A 123 13.89 5.17 -4.16
N ALA A 124 12.71 5.08 -3.57
CA ALA A 124 11.66 6.10 -3.61
C ALA A 124 11.15 6.35 -2.20
N TYR A 125 10.69 7.55 -1.93
CA TYR A 125 10.02 7.82 -0.65
C TYR A 125 8.57 7.36 -0.69
N TYR A 126 8.04 6.94 0.46
CA TYR A 126 6.63 6.62 0.60
C TYR A 126 5.72 7.78 0.20
N THR A 127 6.12 9.00 0.50
CA THR A 127 5.40 10.23 0.12
C THR A 127 5.30 10.41 -1.39
N ASP A 128 6.20 9.84 -2.17
CA ASP A 128 6.19 10.04 -3.62
C ASP A 128 5.06 9.26 -4.30
N TYR A 129 4.83 8.01 -3.94
CA TYR A 129 3.84 7.15 -4.61
C TYR A 129 2.54 6.95 -3.82
N LEU A 130 2.48 7.44 -2.59
CA LEU A 130 1.25 7.48 -1.78
C LEU A 130 0.60 8.87 -1.79
N ASP A 131 1.19 9.84 -2.46
CA ASP A 131 0.60 11.16 -2.60
C ASP A 131 -0.72 11.06 -3.38
N GLY A 132 -1.75 11.79 -2.93
CA GLY A 132 -3.11 11.69 -3.48
C GLY A 132 -3.97 10.56 -2.93
N MET A 133 -3.48 9.74 -2.02
CA MET A 133 -4.33 8.89 -1.19
C MET A 133 -4.85 9.74 -0.02
N ASP A 134 -6.17 9.87 0.08
CA ASP A 134 -6.85 10.77 1.02
C ASP A 134 -6.26 10.70 2.43
N ARG A 135 -5.69 11.83 2.87
CA ARG A 135 -5.17 12.02 4.23
C ARG A 135 -6.26 12.10 5.30
N HIS A 136 -7.52 11.94 4.91
CA HIS A 136 -8.65 12.05 5.85
C HIS A 136 -8.90 10.79 6.68
N GLN A 137 -7.99 9.81 6.67
CA GLN A 137 -8.14 8.57 7.43
C GLN A 137 -6.90 8.23 8.28
N VAL A 138 -6.23 9.26 8.82
CA VAL A 138 -5.26 9.08 9.90
C VAL A 138 -5.85 9.65 11.18
#